data_61822f8357078b76eb802ee31a3e1807
#
_entry.id   61822f8357078b76eb802ee31a3e1807
#
_cell.length_a   1.000
_cell.length_b   1.000
_cell.length_c   1.000
_cell.angle_alpha   90.00
_cell.angle_beta   90.00
_cell.angle_gamma   90.00
#
_symmetry.space_group_name_H-M   'P 1'
#
loop_
_entity.id
_entity.type
_entity.pdbx_description
1 polymer ?
#
loop_
_entity_poly.entity_id
_entity_poly.type
_entity_poly.pdbx_seq_one_letter_code
_entity_poly.pdbx_strand_id
1 'polypeptide(L)'
;MRKICFLSMDSLENYVSDDELAIPFLNELGWQVETISWRNKTVDWNDFEAVIIRTPWDYQKFPNEFLEVLRRIDKSKARLENPLKIVEWNLSKEYLRELEQNGIRIVPTIWNEKTADEKNFQKWLEHFQTDEIIIKPIISATAEFTYRLKKFLPELSEIFTNKPFMVQPFMPEIVREGEFSLFYFGGIYSHTILKTPEQADFRVQEEHGGIITQVAPSEKLLETSQKVFDLIKPLPLYARVDFVRDETDNFCLMELELIEPALYLRMDENAPPRFAEV
;
A
#
# COMPACT_ATOMS: atom_id res chain seq x y z
N MET A 1 30.35 -8.58 9.52
CA MET A 1 29.44 -7.88 8.59
C MET A 1 28.12 -7.72 9.32
N ARG A 2 27.51 -6.54 9.33
CA ARG A 2 26.21 -6.31 9.97
C ARG A 2 25.13 -7.00 9.14
N LYS A 3 24.18 -7.67 9.80
CA LYS A 3 23.11 -8.41 9.11
C LYS A 3 21.79 -7.66 9.19
N ILE A 4 21.08 -7.60 8.08
CA ILE A 4 19.68 -7.17 8.02
C ILE A 4 18.82 -8.26 7.36
N CYS A 5 17.55 -8.31 7.76
CA CYS A 5 16.59 -9.23 7.19
C CYS A 5 15.59 -8.46 6.33
N PHE A 6 15.37 -8.92 5.08
CA PHE A 6 14.19 -8.58 4.31
C PHE A 6 13.09 -9.59 4.63
N LEU A 7 12.05 -9.14 5.33
CA LEU A 7 10.93 -9.99 5.72
C LEU A 7 10.01 -10.20 4.53
N SER A 8 9.78 -11.45 4.16
CA SER A 8 9.06 -11.88 2.95
C SER A 8 8.00 -12.94 3.29
N MET A 9 7.28 -13.42 2.30
CA MET A 9 6.47 -14.64 2.36
C MET A 9 7.26 -15.87 1.89
N ASP A 10 6.66 -17.05 1.92
CA ASP A 10 7.33 -18.33 1.61
C ASP A 10 7.78 -18.44 0.14
N SER A 11 7.02 -17.85 -0.80
CA SER A 11 7.33 -17.86 -2.22
C SER A 11 6.83 -16.57 -2.88
N LEU A 12 7.67 -15.99 -3.74
CA LEU A 12 7.34 -14.85 -4.59
C LEU A 12 6.97 -15.28 -6.02
N GLU A 13 6.67 -16.56 -6.23
CA GLU A 13 6.23 -17.06 -7.54
C GLU A 13 4.97 -16.28 -8.01
N ASN A 14 5.01 -15.79 -9.24
CA ASN A 14 4.00 -14.92 -9.86
C ASN A 14 3.89 -13.49 -9.28
N TYR A 15 4.86 -13.06 -8.48
CA TYR A 15 4.98 -11.67 -8.02
C TYR A 15 6.26 -11.03 -8.56
N VAL A 16 6.21 -9.72 -8.78
CA VAL A 16 7.38 -8.93 -9.19
C VAL A 16 7.90 -8.17 -7.97
N SER A 17 9.16 -8.44 -7.60
CA SER A 17 9.87 -7.69 -6.56
C SER A 17 11.17 -7.13 -7.15
N ASP A 18 11.49 -5.90 -6.79
CA ASP A 18 12.74 -5.24 -7.20
C ASP A 18 13.73 -5.12 -6.03
N ASP A 19 13.44 -5.74 -4.88
CA ASP A 19 14.22 -5.57 -3.66
C ASP A 19 15.69 -6.00 -3.82
N GLU A 20 15.95 -6.98 -4.71
CA GLU A 20 17.31 -7.43 -5.03
C GLU A 20 18.17 -6.33 -5.66
N LEU A 21 17.57 -5.32 -6.29
CA LEU A 21 18.33 -4.20 -6.89
C LEU A 21 19.01 -3.33 -5.82
N ALA A 22 18.52 -3.32 -4.59
CA ALA A 22 19.15 -2.59 -3.49
C ALA A 22 20.30 -3.38 -2.82
N ILE A 23 20.34 -4.70 -2.96
CA ILE A 23 21.30 -5.56 -2.26
C ILE A 23 22.78 -5.22 -2.55
N PRO A 24 23.19 -4.96 -3.81
CA PRO A 24 24.59 -4.56 -4.10
C PRO A 24 24.99 -3.31 -3.32
N PHE A 25 24.16 -2.28 -3.29
CA PHE A 25 24.42 -1.02 -2.59
C PHE A 25 24.47 -1.22 -1.06
N LEU A 26 23.57 -2.03 -0.51
CA LEU A 26 23.61 -2.41 0.90
C LEU A 26 24.91 -3.16 1.27
N ASN A 27 25.36 -4.06 0.38
CA ASN A 27 26.62 -4.78 0.57
C ASN A 27 27.85 -3.83 0.58
N GLU A 28 27.87 -2.83 -0.33
CA GLU A 28 28.91 -1.79 -0.36
C GLU A 28 28.94 -0.97 0.95
N LEU A 29 27.78 -0.75 1.56
CA LEU A 29 27.65 -0.10 2.89
C LEU A 29 27.96 -1.03 4.05
N GLY A 30 28.36 -2.28 3.80
CA GLY A 30 28.78 -3.26 4.80
C GLY A 30 27.63 -4.06 5.43
N TRP A 31 26.44 -4.06 4.80
CA TRP A 31 25.33 -4.88 5.22
C TRP A 31 25.31 -6.22 4.48
N GLN A 32 24.93 -7.28 5.19
CA GLN A 32 24.57 -8.57 4.59
C GLN A 32 23.05 -8.71 4.68
N VAL A 33 22.40 -8.91 3.53
CA VAL A 33 20.95 -9.07 3.46
C VAL A 33 20.58 -10.55 3.44
N GLU A 34 19.66 -10.95 4.29
CA GLU A 34 19.03 -12.28 4.28
C GLU A 34 17.53 -12.10 4.07
N THR A 35 16.95 -12.76 3.07
CA THR A 35 15.49 -12.76 2.86
C THR A 35 14.87 -13.94 3.58
N ILE A 36 13.92 -13.67 4.48
CA ILE A 36 13.34 -14.68 5.37
C ILE A 36 11.83 -14.56 5.37
N SER A 37 11.15 -15.72 5.25
CA SER A 37 9.69 -15.77 5.38
C SER A 37 9.26 -15.40 6.80
N TRP A 38 8.23 -14.55 6.91
CA TRP A 38 7.61 -14.20 8.18
C TRP A 38 7.00 -15.41 8.92
N ARG A 39 6.76 -16.51 8.19
CA ARG A 39 6.26 -17.79 8.75
C ARG A 39 7.35 -18.68 9.31
N ASN A 40 8.63 -18.35 9.09
CA ASN A 40 9.73 -19.14 9.61
C ASN A 40 9.78 -19.03 11.14
N LYS A 41 9.55 -20.15 11.83
CA LYS A 41 9.48 -20.22 13.30
C LYS A 41 10.84 -20.45 13.97
N THR A 42 11.90 -20.71 13.19
CA THR A 42 13.22 -21.08 13.71
C THR A 42 14.20 -19.91 13.77
N VAL A 43 13.81 -18.73 13.31
CA VAL A 43 14.66 -17.54 13.25
C VAL A 43 14.88 -16.97 14.65
N ASP A 44 16.14 -16.71 14.99
CA ASP A 44 16.49 -15.83 16.09
C ASP A 44 16.65 -14.40 15.56
N TRP A 45 15.68 -13.56 15.82
CA TRP A 45 15.69 -12.17 15.38
C TRP A 45 16.83 -11.34 16.00
N ASN A 46 17.44 -11.82 17.09
CA ASN A 46 18.59 -11.18 17.70
C ASN A 46 19.88 -11.27 16.86
N ASP A 47 19.89 -12.09 15.82
CA ASP A 47 21.01 -12.22 14.89
C ASP A 47 21.08 -11.06 13.89
N PHE A 48 20.04 -10.21 13.83
CA PHE A 48 19.92 -9.09 12.89
C PHE A 48 20.02 -7.74 13.60
N GLU A 49 20.60 -6.75 12.92
CA GLU A 49 20.59 -5.34 13.35
C GLU A 49 19.23 -4.69 13.06
N ALA A 50 18.63 -5.04 11.91
CA ALA A 50 17.30 -4.60 11.52
C ALA A 50 16.55 -5.68 10.74
N VAL A 51 15.22 -5.65 10.86
CA VAL A 51 14.28 -6.40 10.03
C VAL A 51 13.43 -5.40 9.27
N ILE A 52 13.50 -5.44 7.96
CA ILE A 52 12.79 -4.54 7.03
C ILE A 52 11.65 -5.33 6.39
N ILE A 53 10.42 -4.87 6.55
CA ILE A 53 9.25 -5.53 5.98
C ILE A 53 9.24 -5.25 4.48
N ARG A 54 9.35 -6.29 3.63
CA ARG A 54 9.44 -6.06 2.18
C ARG A 54 8.33 -6.70 1.38
N THR A 55 8.23 -8.02 1.40
CA THR A 55 7.36 -8.78 0.52
C THR A 55 6.50 -9.85 1.22
N PRO A 56 5.91 -9.58 2.41
CA PRO A 56 5.00 -10.54 3.05
C PRO A 56 3.57 -10.41 2.46
N TRP A 57 3.42 -10.39 1.14
CA TRP A 57 2.18 -10.05 0.42
C TRP A 57 1.00 -11.02 0.59
N ASP A 58 1.12 -11.93 1.54
CA ASP A 58 0.06 -12.86 1.94
C ASP A 58 -0.44 -12.66 3.38
N TYR A 59 0.10 -11.64 4.10
CA TYR A 59 -0.23 -11.41 5.51
C TYR A 59 -1.69 -11.03 5.76
N GLN A 60 -2.36 -10.40 4.78
CA GLN A 60 -3.76 -9.99 4.88
C GLN A 60 -4.71 -11.17 5.08
N LYS A 61 -4.28 -12.39 4.75
CA LYS A 61 -5.02 -13.63 5.02
C LYS A 61 -4.87 -14.07 6.48
N PHE A 62 -3.82 -13.62 7.17
CA PHE A 62 -3.46 -14.01 8.53
C PHE A 62 -2.95 -12.81 9.35
N PRO A 63 -3.68 -11.68 9.40
CA PRO A 63 -3.17 -10.42 9.94
C PRO A 63 -2.76 -10.51 11.40
N ASN A 64 -3.48 -11.29 12.22
CA ASN A 64 -3.15 -11.48 13.63
C ASN A 64 -1.83 -12.25 13.82
N GLU A 65 -1.61 -13.31 13.03
CA GLU A 65 -0.38 -14.09 13.08
C GLU A 65 0.83 -13.24 12.64
N PHE A 66 0.65 -12.44 11.59
CA PHE A 66 1.68 -11.52 11.11
C PHE A 66 2.05 -10.51 12.19
N LEU A 67 1.07 -9.85 12.82
CA LEU A 67 1.30 -8.92 13.92
C LEU A 67 2.00 -9.59 15.11
N GLU A 68 1.71 -10.85 15.44
CA GLU A 68 2.42 -11.58 16.49
C GLU A 68 3.90 -11.79 16.15
N VAL A 69 4.22 -12.05 14.87
CA VAL A 69 5.61 -12.12 14.41
C VAL A 69 6.30 -10.77 14.55
N LEU A 70 5.67 -9.69 14.07
CA LEU A 70 6.23 -8.34 14.19
C LEU A 70 6.45 -7.93 15.66
N ARG A 71 5.53 -8.27 16.56
CA ARG A 71 5.70 -8.03 18.01
C ARG A 71 6.87 -8.82 18.61
N ARG A 72 7.19 -10.01 18.09
CA ARG A 72 8.38 -10.77 18.51
C ARG A 72 9.66 -10.10 17.99
N ILE A 73 9.65 -9.60 16.75
CA ILE A 73 10.75 -8.84 16.16
C ILE A 73 11.00 -7.57 16.99
N ASP A 74 9.95 -6.80 17.24
CA ASP A 74 10.01 -5.54 18.01
C ASP A 74 10.53 -5.70 19.45
N LYS A 75 10.32 -6.90 20.05
CA LYS A 75 10.87 -7.26 21.37
C LYS A 75 12.30 -7.79 21.33
N SER A 76 12.85 -8.08 20.16
CA SER A 76 14.23 -8.55 19.99
C SER A 76 15.22 -7.39 20.01
N LYS A 77 16.49 -7.66 19.72
CA LYS A 77 17.50 -6.63 19.53
C LYS A 77 17.42 -5.97 18.14
N ALA A 78 16.76 -6.64 17.18
CA ALA A 78 16.64 -6.13 15.84
C ALA A 78 15.67 -4.93 15.81
N ARG A 79 16.04 -3.88 15.08
CA ARG A 79 15.15 -2.76 14.81
C ARG A 79 14.14 -3.17 13.73
N LEU A 80 12.84 -3.06 14.01
CA LEU A 80 11.79 -3.30 13.02
C LEU A 80 11.57 -2.05 12.16
N GLU A 81 11.69 -2.18 10.85
CA GLU A 81 11.45 -1.12 9.87
C GLU A 81 10.35 -1.55 8.86
N ASN A 82 9.25 -0.86 8.72
CA ASN A 82 8.77 0.30 9.50
C ASN A 82 8.36 -0.13 10.93
N PRO A 83 8.40 0.81 11.92
CA PRO A 83 8.11 0.47 13.33
C PRO A 83 6.71 -0.12 13.52
N LEU A 84 6.56 -1.05 14.47
CA LEU A 84 5.32 -1.77 14.77
C LEU A 84 4.10 -0.84 14.89
N LYS A 85 4.27 0.31 15.55
CA LYS A 85 3.19 1.30 15.69
C LYS A 85 2.64 1.79 14.35
N ILE A 86 3.51 1.98 13.35
CA ILE A 86 3.11 2.38 11.98
C ILE A 86 2.36 1.23 11.33
N VAL A 87 2.87 0.00 11.46
CA VAL A 87 2.22 -1.18 10.88
C VAL A 87 0.82 -1.39 11.46
N GLU A 88 0.68 -1.34 12.79
CA GLU A 88 -0.62 -1.49 13.46
C GLU A 88 -1.64 -0.41 13.03
N TRP A 89 -1.17 0.83 12.82
CA TRP A 89 -2.00 1.93 12.33
C TRP A 89 -2.38 1.76 10.85
N ASN A 90 -1.44 1.35 10.01
CA ASN A 90 -1.63 1.26 8.55
C ASN A 90 -2.31 -0.05 8.11
N LEU A 91 -2.45 -1.05 9.00
CA LEU A 91 -3.04 -2.35 8.68
C LEU A 91 -4.49 -2.26 8.20
N SER A 92 -5.26 -1.36 8.76
CA SER A 92 -6.64 -1.08 8.34
C SER A 92 -6.71 0.24 7.59
N LYS A 93 -7.39 0.28 6.45
CA LYS A 93 -7.58 1.51 5.65
C LYS A 93 -8.32 2.64 6.39
N GLU A 94 -8.74 2.42 7.63
CA GLU A 94 -9.32 3.47 8.50
C GLU A 94 -8.35 4.61 8.78
N TYR A 95 -7.03 4.43 8.59
CA TYR A 95 -6.05 5.53 8.63
C TYR A 95 -6.39 6.66 7.65
N LEU A 96 -7.03 6.35 6.51
CA LEU A 96 -7.48 7.38 5.55
C LEU A 96 -8.49 8.33 6.19
N ARG A 97 -9.37 7.83 7.07
CA ARG A 97 -10.34 8.65 7.79
C ARG A 97 -9.65 9.61 8.76
N GLU A 98 -8.58 9.17 9.43
CA GLU A 98 -7.79 10.05 10.29
C GLU A 98 -7.07 11.13 9.47
N LEU A 99 -6.50 10.76 8.31
CA LEU A 99 -5.87 11.70 7.39
C LEU A 99 -6.88 12.74 6.86
N GLU A 100 -8.09 12.31 6.51
CA GLU A 100 -9.19 13.21 6.10
C GLU A 100 -9.55 14.21 7.20
N GLN A 101 -9.68 13.76 8.46
CA GLN A 101 -9.92 14.62 9.62
C GLN A 101 -8.80 15.65 9.86
N ASN A 102 -7.58 15.35 9.39
CA ASN A 102 -6.43 16.25 9.42
C ASN A 102 -6.26 17.09 8.13
N GLY A 103 -7.32 17.15 7.30
CA GLY A 103 -7.37 18.02 6.13
C GLY A 103 -6.78 17.45 4.84
N ILE A 104 -6.44 16.15 4.81
CA ILE A 104 -6.03 15.48 3.58
C ILE A 104 -7.29 15.16 2.76
N ARG A 105 -7.29 15.55 1.48
CA ARG A 105 -8.33 15.13 0.55
C ARG A 105 -8.15 13.65 0.21
N ILE A 106 -9.13 12.83 0.54
CA ILE A 106 -9.18 11.42 0.17
C ILE A 106 -10.28 11.19 -0.86
N VAL A 107 -10.32 10.02 -1.49
CA VAL A 107 -11.51 9.58 -2.25
C VAL A 107 -12.69 9.50 -1.28
N PRO A 108 -13.83 10.15 -1.56
CA PRO A 108 -15.01 10.13 -0.67
C PRO A 108 -15.37 8.70 -0.26
N THR A 109 -15.58 8.44 1.03
CA THR A 109 -15.69 7.07 1.53
C THR A 109 -16.79 6.91 2.56
N ILE A 110 -17.64 5.90 2.36
CA ILE A 110 -18.54 5.37 3.41
C ILE A 110 -17.78 4.24 4.11
N TRP A 111 -17.68 4.34 5.43
CA TRP A 111 -16.83 3.49 6.25
C TRP A 111 -17.59 2.39 6.99
N ASN A 112 -16.93 1.24 7.17
CA ASN A 112 -17.39 0.17 8.07
C ASN A 112 -18.78 -0.38 7.76
N GLU A 113 -19.16 -0.41 6.49
CA GLU A 113 -20.36 -1.10 6.07
C GLU A 113 -20.25 -2.61 6.39
N LYS A 114 -21.38 -3.21 6.75
CA LYS A 114 -21.44 -4.61 7.20
C LYS A 114 -22.41 -5.45 6.37
N THR A 115 -23.26 -4.80 5.61
CA THR A 115 -24.32 -5.45 4.85
C THR A 115 -24.28 -4.96 3.40
N ALA A 116 -23.87 -5.83 2.50
CA ALA A 116 -23.94 -5.61 1.08
C ALA A 116 -25.27 -6.21 0.57
N ASP A 117 -26.26 -5.35 0.32
CA ASP A 117 -27.54 -5.72 -0.26
C ASP A 117 -28.01 -4.67 -1.27
N GLU A 118 -29.03 -4.99 -2.07
CA GLU A 118 -29.60 -4.11 -3.11
C GLU A 118 -30.04 -2.76 -2.55
N LYS A 119 -30.65 -2.76 -1.35
CA LYS A 119 -31.16 -1.53 -0.72
C LYS A 119 -30.02 -0.59 -0.31
N ASN A 120 -28.95 -1.12 0.26
CA ASN A 120 -27.79 -0.33 0.62
C ASN A 120 -27.03 0.12 -0.62
N PHE A 121 -26.93 -0.73 -1.65
CA PHE A 121 -26.33 -0.38 -2.93
C PHE A 121 -26.99 0.87 -3.55
N GLN A 122 -28.33 0.95 -3.60
CA GLN A 122 -29.04 2.12 -4.10
C GLN A 122 -28.77 3.37 -3.26
N LYS A 123 -28.71 3.24 -1.93
CA LYS A 123 -28.37 4.36 -1.03
C LYS A 123 -26.94 4.89 -1.26
N TRP A 124 -25.98 4.00 -1.54
CA TRP A 124 -24.61 4.41 -1.81
C TRP A 124 -24.49 5.19 -3.13
N LEU A 125 -25.19 4.73 -4.19
CA LEU A 125 -25.27 5.48 -5.46
C LEU A 125 -25.88 6.87 -5.25
N GLU A 126 -27.00 6.95 -4.50
CA GLU A 126 -27.65 8.22 -4.16
C GLU A 126 -26.73 9.14 -3.35
N HIS A 127 -26.03 8.59 -2.33
CA HIS A 127 -25.13 9.35 -1.47
C HIS A 127 -23.99 10.01 -2.26
N PHE A 128 -23.37 9.27 -3.16
CA PHE A 128 -22.26 9.79 -3.99
C PHE A 128 -22.72 10.50 -5.26
N GLN A 129 -24.02 10.49 -5.56
CA GLN A 129 -24.59 11.04 -6.81
C GLN A 129 -23.89 10.47 -8.05
N THR A 130 -23.66 9.18 -8.08
CA THR A 130 -22.96 8.44 -9.15
C THR A 130 -23.76 7.23 -9.60
N ASP A 131 -23.48 6.71 -10.78
CA ASP A 131 -24.01 5.43 -11.28
C ASP A 131 -23.03 4.26 -11.07
N GLU A 132 -21.87 4.53 -10.46
CA GLU A 132 -20.80 3.53 -10.35
C GLU A 132 -19.98 3.70 -9.07
N ILE A 133 -19.85 2.61 -8.33
CA ILE A 133 -19.12 2.58 -7.06
C ILE A 133 -18.07 1.48 -7.01
N ILE A 134 -17.13 1.64 -6.08
CA ILE A 134 -16.17 0.62 -5.65
C ILE A 134 -16.56 0.13 -4.26
N ILE A 135 -16.54 -1.19 -4.08
CA ILE A 135 -16.62 -1.84 -2.76
C ILE A 135 -15.33 -2.60 -2.53
N LYS A 136 -14.71 -2.41 -1.36
CA LYS A 136 -13.48 -3.13 -0.98
C LYS A 136 -13.38 -3.35 0.53
N PRO A 137 -12.72 -4.45 1.00
CA PRO A 137 -12.48 -4.66 2.43
C PRO A 137 -11.66 -3.52 3.04
N ILE A 138 -11.83 -3.26 4.34
CA ILE A 138 -10.97 -2.31 5.07
C ILE A 138 -9.56 -2.83 5.33
N ILE A 139 -9.37 -4.16 5.32
CA ILE A 139 -8.06 -4.83 5.35
C ILE A 139 -7.94 -5.63 4.07
N SER A 140 -7.08 -5.21 3.17
CA SER A 140 -6.83 -5.89 1.89
C SER A 140 -5.54 -5.36 1.24
N ALA A 141 -4.93 -6.17 0.39
CA ALA A 141 -3.81 -5.81 -0.48
C ALA A 141 -4.11 -6.29 -1.92
N THR A 142 -3.32 -5.86 -2.91
CA THR A 142 -3.37 -6.30 -4.32
C THR A 142 -4.76 -6.24 -4.98
N ALA A 143 -5.62 -5.29 -4.56
CA ALA A 143 -7.02 -5.17 -5.00
C ALA A 143 -7.88 -6.43 -4.79
N GLU A 144 -7.48 -7.37 -3.90
CA GLU A 144 -8.26 -8.55 -3.58
C GLU A 144 -9.64 -8.14 -3.02
N PHE A 145 -10.73 -8.75 -3.53
CA PHE A 145 -12.13 -8.42 -3.20
C PHE A 145 -12.51 -6.96 -3.46
N THR A 146 -11.85 -6.29 -4.42
CA THR A 146 -12.25 -4.96 -4.89
C THR A 146 -13.17 -5.08 -6.11
N TYR A 147 -14.37 -4.54 -5.99
CA TYR A 147 -15.42 -4.66 -7.01
C TYR A 147 -15.84 -3.28 -7.51
N ARG A 148 -15.83 -3.11 -8.83
CA ARG A 148 -16.39 -1.96 -9.54
C ARG A 148 -17.80 -2.31 -10.01
N LEU A 149 -18.81 -1.52 -9.61
CA LEU A 149 -20.20 -1.92 -9.70
C LEU A 149 -21.10 -0.80 -10.24
N LYS A 150 -21.84 -1.11 -11.33
CA LYS A 150 -22.99 -0.31 -11.82
C LYS A 150 -24.33 -0.91 -11.38
N LYS A 151 -24.34 -2.14 -10.94
CA LYS A 151 -25.51 -2.85 -10.42
C LYS A 151 -25.08 -3.74 -9.27
N PHE A 152 -26.01 -4.02 -8.37
CA PHE A 152 -25.77 -4.93 -7.27
C PHE A 152 -25.54 -6.37 -7.79
N LEU A 153 -24.58 -7.05 -7.18
CA LEU A 153 -24.29 -8.46 -7.40
C LEU A 153 -24.64 -9.24 -6.14
N PRO A 154 -25.62 -10.17 -6.18
CA PRO A 154 -26.10 -10.87 -4.97
C PRO A 154 -25.02 -11.62 -4.19
N GLU A 155 -23.99 -12.11 -4.88
CA GLU A 155 -22.83 -12.80 -4.26
C GLU A 155 -22.05 -11.93 -3.28
N LEU A 156 -22.13 -10.60 -3.39
CA LEU A 156 -21.46 -9.67 -2.45
C LEU A 156 -22.00 -9.81 -1.02
N SER A 157 -23.26 -10.20 -0.87
CA SER A 157 -23.85 -10.45 0.44
C SER A 157 -23.13 -11.57 1.21
N GLU A 158 -22.69 -12.61 0.50
CA GLU A 158 -21.93 -13.72 1.09
C GLU A 158 -20.45 -13.32 1.29
N ILE A 159 -19.83 -12.70 0.27
CA ILE A 159 -18.42 -12.31 0.29
C ILE A 159 -18.10 -11.39 1.47
N PHE A 160 -18.99 -10.43 1.75
CA PHE A 160 -18.82 -9.45 2.82
C PHE A 160 -19.54 -9.82 4.14
N THR A 161 -20.05 -11.04 4.26
CA THR A 161 -20.63 -11.51 5.53
C THR A 161 -19.58 -11.45 6.65
N ASN A 162 -19.86 -10.67 7.70
CA ASN A 162 -18.97 -10.44 8.85
C ASN A 162 -17.58 -9.85 8.49
N LYS A 163 -17.44 -9.29 7.29
CA LYS A 163 -16.22 -8.61 6.86
C LYS A 163 -16.54 -7.13 6.66
N PRO A 164 -16.05 -6.22 7.53
CA PRO A 164 -16.22 -4.80 7.33
C PRO A 164 -15.60 -4.35 6.01
N PHE A 165 -16.30 -3.49 5.28
CA PHE A 165 -15.87 -2.98 4.00
C PHE A 165 -16.12 -1.48 3.89
N MET A 166 -15.51 -0.87 2.91
CA MET A 166 -15.69 0.53 2.55
C MET A 166 -16.28 0.66 1.16
N VAL A 167 -17.02 1.74 0.94
CA VAL A 167 -17.64 2.06 -0.35
C VAL A 167 -17.14 3.43 -0.80
N GLN A 168 -16.76 3.54 -2.07
CA GLN A 168 -16.27 4.76 -2.70
C GLN A 168 -16.96 4.97 -4.05
N PRO A 169 -17.11 6.21 -4.55
CA PRO A 169 -17.46 6.42 -5.94
C PRO A 169 -16.32 5.91 -6.82
N PHE A 170 -16.63 5.40 -8.01
CA PHE A 170 -15.60 5.12 -8.99
C PHE A 170 -14.98 6.43 -9.47
N MET A 171 -13.66 6.50 -9.49
CA MET A 171 -12.90 7.66 -9.97
C MET A 171 -12.54 7.48 -11.44
N PRO A 172 -13.21 8.14 -12.39
CA PRO A 172 -13.01 7.92 -13.83
C PRO A 172 -11.57 8.22 -14.30
N GLU A 173 -10.88 9.12 -13.60
CA GLU A 173 -9.51 9.51 -13.94
C GLU A 173 -8.49 8.36 -13.76
N ILE A 174 -8.82 7.32 -12.98
CA ILE A 174 -8.01 6.08 -12.93
C ILE A 174 -7.86 5.45 -14.33
N VAL A 175 -8.96 5.45 -15.10
CA VAL A 175 -8.96 4.86 -16.46
C VAL A 175 -8.47 5.86 -17.50
N ARG A 176 -8.70 7.16 -17.29
CA ARG A 176 -8.34 8.21 -18.26
C ARG A 176 -6.88 8.64 -18.15
N GLU A 177 -6.37 8.79 -16.95
CA GLU A 177 -5.01 9.28 -16.65
C GLU A 177 -4.17 8.20 -15.98
N GLY A 178 -4.70 7.56 -14.92
CA GLY A 178 -4.00 6.57 -14.11
C GLY A 178 -3.94 6.94 -12.63
N GLU A 179 -3.18 6.14 -11.88
CA GLU A 179 -2.86 6.32 -10.47
C GLU A 179 -1.41 6.74 -10.33
N PHE A 180 -1.17 7.86 -9.65
CA PHE A 180 0.18 8.33 -9.32
C PHE A 180 0.65 7.71 -8.01
N SER A 181 1.82 7.08 -8.02
CA SER A 181 2.47 6.56 -6.81
C SER A 181 3.79 7.31 -6.58
N LEU A 182 3.91 7.94 -5.41
CA LEU A 182 5.11 8.65 -4.98
C LEU A 182 5.82 7.85 -3.89
N PHE A 183 7.15 7.75 -4.02
CA PHE A 183 7.99 6.96 -3.12
C PHE A 183 8.87 7.87 -2.27
N TYR A 184 8.94 7.54 -0.99
CA TYR A 184 9.75 8.24 0.02
C TYR A 184 10.66 7.25 0.73
N PHE A 185 11.93 7.60 0.91
CA PHE A 185 12.90 6.84 1.68
C PHE A 185 13.48 7.73 2.77
N GLY A 186 13.40 7.31 4.04
CA GLY A 186 13.86 8.11 5.18
C GLY A 186 13.24 9.51 5.25
N GLY A 187 12.04 9.69 4.71
CA GLY A 187 11.36 10.98 4.65
C GLY A 187 11.68 11.84 3.43
N ILE A 188 12.58 11.38 2.56
CA ILE A 188 13.01 12.11 1.36
C ILE A 188 12.28 11.53 0.14
N TYR A 189 11.70 12.39 -0.68
CA TYR A 189 11.11 12.00 -1.96
C TYR A 189 12.16 11.33 -2.86
N SER A 190 11.82 10.20 -3.45
CA SER A 190 12.69 9.44 -4.34
C SER A 190 12.27 9.54 -5.80
N HIS A 191 11.12 9.02 -6.16
CA HIS A 191 10.63 8.95 -7.54
C HIS A 191 9.10 8.83 -7.58
N THR A 192 8.53 8.93 -8.78
CA THR A 192 7.11 8.80 -9.03
C THR A 192 6.87 7.91 -10.24
N ILE A 193 5.85 7.07 -10.14
CA ILE A 193 5.33 6.31 -11.27
C ILE A 193 3.87 6.66 -11.51
N LEU A 194 3.43 6.46 -12.73
CA LEU A 194 2.04 6.44 -13.16
C LEU A 194 1.67 5.01 -13.52
N LYS A 195 0.62 4.50 -12.88
CA LYS A 195 0.05 3.19 -13.15
C LYS A 195 -1.22 3.38 -13.96
N THR A 196 -1.30 2.81 -15.15
CA THR A 196 -2.49 2.84 -15.99
C THR A 196 -3.04 1.43 -16.16
N PRO A 197 -4.36 1.23 -16.10
CA PRO A 197 -4.94 -0.09 -16.25
C PRO A 197 -4.81 -0.61 -17.69
N GLU A 198 -4.84 -1.93 -17.85
CA GLU A 198 -5.00 -2.55 -19.15
C GLU A 198 -6.37 -2.20 -19.75
N GLN A 199 -6.51 -2.29 -21.09
CA GLN A 199 -7.75 -2.01 -21.79
C GLN A 199 -8.89 -2.88 -21.24
N ALA A 200 -9.98 -2.25 -20.83
CA ALA A 200 -11.18 -2.86 -20.20
C ALA A 200 -11.06 -3.27 -18.74
N ASP A 201 -9.95 -3.00 -18.04
CA ASP A 201 -9.84 -3.10 -16.59
C ASP A 201 -9.81 -1.70 -15.94
N PHE A 202 -9.90 -1.65 -14.63
CA PHE A 202 -9.71 -0.45 -13.79
C PHE A 202 -8.59 -0.65 -12.76
N ARG A 203 -8.15 -1.89 -12.59
CA ARG A 203 -7.06 -2.22 -11.69
C ARG A 203 -5.74 -1.89 -12.36
N VAL A 204 -4.88 -1.21 -11.63
CA VAL A 204 -3.61 -0.67 -12.15
C VAL A 204 -2.38 -1.48 -11.73
N GLN A 205 -2.58 -2.54 -10.93
CA GLN A 205 -1.50 -3.42 -10.47
C GLN A 205 -0.96 -4.26 -11.63
N GLU A 206 0.36 -4.52 -11.64
CA GLU A 206 1.01 -5.31 -12.70
C GLU A 206 0.46 -6.73 -12.81
N GLU A 207 0.06 -7.34 -11.69
CA GLU A 207 -0.55 -8.68 -11.64
C GLU A 207 -1.89 -8.72 -12.40
N HIS A 208 -2.47 -7.55 -12.70
CA HIS A 208 -3.68 -7.39 -13.48
C HIS A 208 -3.43 -6.75 -14.86
N GLY A 209 -2.17 -6.76 -15.34
CA GLY A 209 -1.79 -6.20 -16.64
C GLY A 209 -1.60 -4.68 -16.63
N GLY A 210 -1.55 -4.03 -15.47
CA GLY A 210 -1.30 -2.60 -15.36
C GLY A 210 0.04 -2.20 -15.97
N ILE A 211 0.06 -1.07 -16.66
CA ILE A 211 1.26 -0.49 -17.29
C ILE A 211 1.87 0.52 -16.33
N ILE A 212 3.15 0.33 -16.02
CA ILE A 212 3.90 1.18 -15.09
C ILE A 212 4.86 2.08 -15.89
N THR A 213 4.77 3.37 -15.68
CA THR A 213 5.61 4.36 -16.35
C THR A 213 6.22 5.33 -15.35
N GLN A 214 7.53 5.57 -15.42
CA GLN A 214 8.16 6.63 -14.65
C GLN A 214 7.68 7.99 -15.16
N VAL A 215 7.31 8.89 -14.24
CA VAL A 215 6.86 10.24 -14.56
C VAL A 215 7.46 11.27 -13.60
N ALA A 216 7.61 12.50 -14.08
CA ALA A 216 7.94 13.62 -13.21
C ALA A 216 6.64 14.10 -12.53
N PRO A 217 6.58 14.19 -11.21
CA PRO A 217 5.41 14.72 -10.52
C PRO A 217 5.26 16.23 -10.74
N SER A 218 4.01 16.72 -10.82
CA SER A 218 3.77 18.16 -10.76
C SER A 218 4.08 18.69 -9.35
N GLU A 219 4.38 19.99 -9.26
CA GLU A 219 4.58 20.68 -7.96
C GLU A 219 3.38 20.47 -7.04
N LYS A 220 2.15 20.62 -7.56
CA LYS A 220 0.90 20.37 -6.83
C LYS A 220 0.81 18.95 -6.25
N LEU A 221 1.26 17.94 -7.00
CA LEU A 221 1.27 16.55 -6.55
C LEU A 221 2.29 16.34 -5.43
N LEU A 222 3.51 16.88 -5.57
CA LEU A 222 4.54 16.85 -4.53
C LEU A 222 4.09 17.53 -3.25
N GLU A 223 3.55 18.74 -3.33
CA GLU A 223 3.02 19.46 -2.16
C GLU A 223 1.90 18.70 -1.47
N THR A 224 0.99 18.08 -2.27
CA THR A 224 -0.11 17.27 -1.71
C THR A 224 0.41 16.04 -1.00
N SER A 225 1.38 15.35 -1.59
CA SER A 225 2.02 14.19 -1.01
C SER A 225 2.81 14.53 0.26
N GLN A 226 3.52 15.66 0.27
CA GLN A 226 4.27 16.11 1.46
C GLN A 226 3.35 16.36 2.64
N LYS A 227 2.15 16.95 2.43
CA LYS A 227 1.17 17.14 3.50
C LYS A 227 0.71 15.83 4.12
N VAL A 228 0.55 14.77 3.32
CA VAL A 228 0.27 13.42 3.83
C VAL A 228 1.43 12.92 4.67
N PHE A 229 2.65 13.05 4.13
CA PHE A 229 3.86 12.53 4.76
C PHE A 229 4.15 13.20 6.12
N ASP A 230 3.90 14.50 6.25
CA ASP A 230 4.10 15.29 7.48
C ASP A 230 3.24 14.80 8.66
N LEU A 231 2.12 14.12 8.37
CA LEU A 231 1.24 13.53 9.39
C LEU A 231 1.70 12.16 9.88
N ILE A 232 2.65 11.49 9.20
CA ILE A 232 3.10 10.16 9.56
C ILE A 232 4.13 10.25 10.69
N LYS A 233 3.82 9.66 11.85
CA LYS A 233 4.72 9.64 13.02
C LYS A 233 4.69 8.27 13.69
N PRO A 234 5.87 7.68 14.00
CA PRO A 234 7.23 8.13 13.71
C PRO A 234 7.54 8.15 12.22
N LEU A 235 8.69 8.72 11.84
CA LEU A 235 9.15 8.73 10.45
C LEU A 235 9.37 7.29 9.94
N PRO A 236 8.75 6.88 8.82
CA PRO A 236 8.96 5.56 8.25
C PRO A 236 10.28 5.51 7.45
N LEU A 237 10.86 4.31 7.36
CA LEU A 237 12.00 4.05 6.49
C LEU A 237 11.61 4.24 5.02
N TYR A 238 10.43 3.79 4.64
CA TYR A 238 9.86 3.94 3.30
C TYR A 238 8.36 4.18 3.37
N ALA A 239 7.85 4.82 2.33
CA ALA A 239 6.42 5.00 2.11
C ALA A 239 6.11 5.02 0.60
N ARG A 240 4.93 4.51 0.22
CA ARG A 240 4.30 4.75 -1.07
C ARG A 240 2.98 5.46 -0.85
N VAL A 241 2.78 6.57 -1.57
CA VAL A 241 1.60 7.41 -1.45
C VAL A 241 0.89 7.42 -2.80
N ASP A 242 -0.31 6.85 -2.87
CA ASP A 242 -1.05 6.65 -4.11
C ASP A 242 -2.19 7.66 -4.25
N PHE A 243 -2.20 8.39 -5.37
CA PHE A 243 -3.17 9.45 -5.68
C PHE A 243 -3.90 9.22 -7.00
N VAL A 244 -5.14 9.65 -7.02
CA VAL A 244 -5.92 9.86 -8.26
C VAL A 244 -6.30 11.33 -8.38
N ARG A 245 -6.37 11.84 -9.61
CA ARG A 245 -6.91 13.17 -9.87
C ARG A 245 -8.43 13.13 -9.84
N ASP A 246 -9.07 14.14 -9.30
CA ASP A 246 -10.52 14.32 -9.38
C ASP A 246 -10.91 15.22 -10.58
N GLU A 247 -12.21 15.31 -10.84
CA GLU A 247 -12.76 16.11 -11.94
C GLU A 247 -12.48 17.63 -11.80
N THR A 248 -12.06 18.09 -10.64
CA THR A 248 -11.69 19.49 -10.36
C THR A 248 -10.20 19.74 -10.37
N ASP A 249 -9.42 18.82 -10.97
CA ASP A 249 -7.96 18.87 -11.08
C ASP A 249 -7.25 18.88 -9.71
N ASN A 250 -7.83 18.25 -8.69
CA ASN A 250 -7.17 18.03 -7.41
C ASN A 250 -6.77 16.56 -7.24
N PHE A 251 -5.76 16.32 -6.42
CA PHE A 251 -5.34 14.98 -6.08
C PHE A 251 -6.08 14.49 -4.83
N CYS A 252 -6.69 13.30 -4.93
CA CYS A 252 -7.29 12.58 -3.83
C CYS A 252 -6.39 11.42 -3.45
N LEU A 253 -6.04 11.32 -2.17
CA LEU A 253 -5.32 10.16 -1.64
C LEU A 253 -6.21 8.92 -1.77
N MET A 254 -5.68 7.89 -2.43
CA MET A 254 -6.33 6.58 -2.56
C MET A 254 -5.83 5.59 -1.54
N GLU A 255 -4.51 5.58 -1.35
CA GLU A 255 -3.83 4.65 -0.47
C GLU A 255 -2.50 5.23 0.03
N LEU A 256 -2.12 4.82 1.23
CA LEU A 256 -0.81 5.06 1.82
C LEU A 256 -0.28 3.71 2.27
N GLU A 257 0.78 3.23 1.64
CA GLU A 257 1.38 1.94 1.98
C GLU A 257 2.67 2.13 2.77
N LEU A 258 2.65 1.67 4.02
CA LEU A 258 3.76 1.74 4.96
C LEU A 258 4.21 0.36 5.46
N ILE A 259 3.55 -0.72 5.02
CA ILE A 259 3.88 -2.08 5.45
C ILE A 259 4.78 -2.74 4.41
N GLU A 260 4.26 -3.00 3.22
CA GLU A 260 4.93 -3.83 2.21
C GLU A 260 4.80 -3.31 0.77
N PRO A 261 4.92 -2.01 0.52
CA PRO A 261 4.79 -1.51 -0.84
C PRO A 261 5.80 -2.15 -1.79
N ALA A 262 5.35 -2.55 -2.97
CA ALA A 262 6.27 -2.71 -4.08
C ALA A 262 6.91 -1.34 -4.34
N LEU A 263 8.24 -1.25 -4.26
CA LEU A 263 8.95 0.04 -4.32
C LEU A 263 9.31 0.48 -5.73
N TYR A 264 9.09 -0.39 -6.73
CA TYR A 264 9.38 -0.10 -8.14
C TYR A 264 10.78 0.50 -8.36
N LEU A 265 11.77 -0.06 -7.66
CA LEU A 265 13.16 0.40 -7.70
C LEU A 265 13.75 0.42 -9.11
N ARG A 266 13.28 -0.49 -9.99
CA ARG A 266 13.68 -0.56 -11.41
C ARG A 266 13.26 0.65 -12.23
N MET A 267 12.30 1.46 -11.75
CA MET A 267 11.74 2.57 -12.52
C MET A 267 12.58 3.85 -12.42
N ASP A 268 13.53 3.93 -11.49
CA ASP A 268 14.49 5.04 -11.37
C ASP A 268 15.87 4.46 -10.99
N GLU A 269 16.89 4.67 -11.82
CA GLU A 269 18.25 4.12 -11.61
C GLU A 269 18.88 4.56 -10.26
N ASN A 270 18.43 5.67 -9.71
CA ASN A 270 18.89 6.19 -8.42
C ASN A 270 18.03 5.73 -7.23
N ALA A 271 16.91 5.02 -7.46
CA ALA A 271 16.07 4.56 -6.37
C ALA A 271 16.74 3.46 -5.52
N PRO A 272 17.42 2.43 -6.09
CA PRO A 272 18.10 1.42 -5.29
C PRO A 272 19.19 2.00 -4.35
N PRO A 273 20.14 2.85 -4.82
CA PRO A 273 21.12 3.47 -3.91
C PRO A 273 20.47 4.39 -2.87
N ARG A 274 19.44 5.20 -3.22
CA ARG A 274 18.72 6.03 -2.26
C ARG A 274 18.06 5.20 -1.15
N PHE A 275 17.49 4.05 -1.51
CA PHE A 275 16.89 3.15 -0.52
C PHE A 275 17.96 2.54 0.40
N ALA A 276 19.13 2.20 -0.12
CA ALA A 276 20.20 1.61 0.67
C ALA A 276 20.87 2.61 1.64
N GLU A 277 20.86 3.92 1.33
CA GLU A 277 21.50 4.98 2.11
C GLU A 277 20.71 5.38 3.38
N VAL A 278 19.44 5.05 3.47
CA VAL A 278 18.56 5.41 4.61
C VAL A 278 18.44 4.29 5.62
#